data_035eedfc9ecb12279663df8c75c0bd07
#
_entry.id   035eedfc9ecb12279663df8c75c0bd07
#
_cell.length_a   1.000
_cell.length_b   1.000
_cell.length_c   1.000
_cell.angle_alpha   90.00
_cell.angle_beta   90.00
_cell.angle_gamma   90.00
#
_symmetry.space_group_name_H-M   'P 1'
#
loop_
_entity.id
_entity.type
_entity.pdbx_description
1 polymer ?
#
loop_
_entity_poly.entity_id
_entity_poly.type
_entity_poly.pdbx_seq_one_letter_code
_entity_poly.pdbx_strand_id
1 'polypeptide(L)'
;EVKRYDYEPMYYLKYAQNMCYSEILVNDIPLNKNYKELGSGRTISINNYIFRSGIQKITFRLYPAIKGRDFDYKTLNEETDMKIIITESDNTKRNSKGKEIASYLTPTIDGVNENGPIKKFAAAGKTYYEASFTFEAKVPYEFTSLDKGQDLRKWNSEKLEQMVVDF
;
A
#
# COMPACT_ATOMS: atom_id res chain seq x y z
N GLU A 1 26.56 -0.75 -5.90
CA GLU A 1 27.08 0.53 -6.38
C GLU A 1 26.11 1.63 -6.00
N VAL A 2 26.61 2.72 -5.38
CA VAL A 2 25.77 3.89 -5.00
C VAL A 2 25.86 4.91 -6.12
N LYS A 3 24.74 5.20 -6.76
CA LYS A 3 24.63 6.27 -7.77
C LYS A 3 24.45 7.60 -7.05
N ARG A 4 25.10 8.66 -7.53
CA ARG A 4 24.87 10.01 -7.02
C ARG A 4 23.97 10.75 -7.99
N TYR A 5 22.95 11.42 -7.44
CA TYR A 5 22.05 12.32 -8.15
C TYR A 5 22.24 13.75 -7.63
N ASP A 6 21.81 14.72 -8.41
CA ASP A 6 21.81 16.14 -8.01
C ASP A 6 20.77 16.47 -6.95
N TYR A 7 19.96 15.46 -6.55
CA TYR A 7 18.92 15.55 -5.52
C TYR A 7 18.78 14.20 -4.78
N GLU A 8 18.21 14.25 -3.58
CA GLU A 8 17.95 13.07 -2.77
C GLU A 8 16.43 12.73 -2.81
N PRO A 9 16.00 11.83 -3.69
CA PRO A 9 14.59 11.50 -3.82
C PRO A 9 14.05 10.77 -2.59
N MET A 10 12.99 11.33 -2.01
CA MET A 10 12.23 10.73 -0.93
C MET A 10 10.79 10.51 -1.36
N TYR A 11 10.32 9.29 -1.16
CA TYR A 11 8.98 8.86 -1.55
C TYR A 11 8.10 8.67 -0.32
N TYR A 12 6.90 9.22 -0.39
CA TYR A 12 5.89 9.08 0.65
C TYR A 12 4.59 8.56 0.05
N LEU A 13 4.00 7.63 0.75
CA LEU A 13 2.64 7.15 0.49
C LEU A 13 1.71 7.79 1.52
N LYS A 14 0.77 8.59 1.03
CA LYS A 14 -0.35 9.12 1.81
C LYS A 14 -1.59 8.33 1.45
N TYR A 15 -2.27 7.78 2.45
CA TYR A 15 -3.56 7.14 2.24
C TYR A 15 -4.65 7.76 3.13
N ALA A 16 -5.88 7.64 2.68
CA ALA A 16 -7.07 7.86 3.45
C ALA A 16 -8.07 6.75 3.12
N GLN A 17 -8.66 6.14 4.14
CA GLN A 17 -9.68 5.10 4.02
C GLN A 17 -10.93 5.46 4.79
N ASN A 18 -12.06 4.94 4.34
CA ASN A 18 -13.34 5.07 5.00
C ASN A 18 -14.14 3.76 4.92
N MET A 19 -14.83 3.42 6.00
CA MET A 19 -15.78 2.30 6.13
C MET A 19 -15.20 0.93 5.71
N CYS A 20 -13.90 0.69 5.97
CA CYS A 20 -13.25 -0.58 5.70
C CYS A 20 -12.02 -0.80 6.58
N TYR A 21 -11.60 -2.05 6.68
CA TYR A 21 -10.25 -2.43 7.08
C TYR A 21 -9.36 -2.54 5.86
N SER A 22 -8.06 -2.37 6.03
CA SER A 22 -7.14 -2.38 4.89
C SER A 22 -5.77 -2.99 5.17
N GLU A 23 -5.16 -3.49 4.11
CA GLU A 23 -3.74 -3.77 3.99
C GLU A 23 -3.16 -3.00 2.81
N ILE A 24 -1.97 -2.45 2.98
CA ILE A 24 -1.23 -1.77 1.90
C ILE A 24 0.15 -2.42 1.79
N LEU A 25 0.53 -2.75 0.57
CA LEU A 25 1.82 -3.37 0.25
C LEU A 25 2.58 -2.50 -0.76
N VAL A 26 3.88 -2.45 -0.62
CA VAL A 26 4.81 -1.87 -1.59
C VAL A 26 5.71 -2.98 -2.10
N ASN A 27 5.72 -3.24 -3.41
CA ASN A 27 6.49 -4.33 -4.02
C ASN A 27 6.23 -5.69 -3.34
N ASP A 28 4.95 -5.96 -3.05
CA ASP A 28 4.44 -7.15 -2.36
C ASP A 28 4.89 -7.30 -0.88
N ILE A 29 5.56 -6.28 -0.31
CA ILE A 29 5.97 -6.24 1.08
C ILE A 29 4.93 -5.44 1.89
N PRO A 30 4.39 -5.98 2.99
CA PRO A 30 3.43 -5.28 3.81
C PRO A 30 3.98 -3.96 4.39
N LEU A 31 3.33 -2.84 4.07
CA LEU A 31 3.64 -1.51 4.58
C LEU A 31 2.77 -1.16 5.79
N ASN A 32 1.48 -1.40 5.69
CA ASN A 32 0.51 -1.00 6.71
C ASN A 32 -0.67 -1.98 6.75
N LYS A 33 -1.18 -2.21 7.95
CA LYS A 33 -2.42 -2.96 8.22
C LYS A 33 -3.29 -2.17 9.18
N ASN A 34 -4.52 -1.93 8.81
CA ASN A 34 -5.50 -1.26 9.67
C ASN A 34 -6.76 -2.12 9.80
N TYR A 35 -6.89 -2.79 10.96
CA TYR A 35 -8.04 -3.60 11.35
C TYR A 35 -8.75 -3.06 12.61
N LYS A 36 -8.57 -1.78 12.91
CA LYS A 36 -9.11 -1.16 14.12
C LYS A 36 -10.03 0.01 13.84
N GLU A 37 -9.72 0.80 12.83
CA GLU A 37 -10.39 2.07 12.55
C GLU A 37 -11.07 2.03 11.19
N LEU A 38 -12.36 2.41 11.15
CA LEU A 38 -13.12 2.51 9.90
C LEU A 38 -12.61 3.63 9.01
N GLY A 39 -12.33 4.78 9.61
CA GLY A 39 -11.75 5.95 8.95
C GLY A 39 -10.35 6.21 9.47
N SER A 40 -9.37 6.24 8.60
CA SER A 40 -7.97 6.50 8.96
C SER A 40 -7.21 7.09 7.79
N GLY A 41 -6.20 7.90 8.10
CA GLY A 41 -5.32 8.44 7.08
C GLY A 41 -3.93 8.70 7.66
N ARG A 42 -2.89 8.31 6.90
CA ARG A 42 -1.49 8.50 7.29
C ARG A 42 -0.62 8.83 6.08
N THR A 43 0.53 9.43 6.38
CA THR A 43 1.64 9.57 5.44
C THR A 43 2.80 8.74 5.96
N ILE A 44 3.34 7.87 5.11
CA ILE A 44 4.39 6.91 5.45
C ILE A 44 5.52 7.05 4.44
N SER A 45 6.77 7.12 4.90
CA SER A 45 7.94 7.03 4.01
C SER A 45 8.08 5.61 3.47
N ILE A 46 8.31 5.48 2.17
CA ILE A 46 8.37 4.18 1.50
C ILE A 46 9.74 3.85 0.87
N ASN A 47 10.76 4.69 1.07
CA ASN A 47 12.10 4.43 0.51
C ASN A 47 12.66 3.06 0.90
N ASN A 48 12.40 2.59 2.13
CA ASN A 48 12.87 1.28 2.61
C ASN A 48 12.22 0.08 1.89
N TYR A 49 11.19 0.32 1.09
CA TYR A 49 10.48 -0.69 0.28
C TYR A 49 10.85 -0.61 -1.21
N ILE A 50 11.70 0.35 -1.58
CA ILE A 50 12.18 0.57 -2.94
C ILE A 50 13.65 0.09 -3.01
N PHE A 51 13.89 -1.08 -3.58
CA PHE A 51 15.22 -1.68 -3.58
C PHE A 51 16.08 -1.25 -4.77
N ARG A 52 15.48 -0.73 -5.82
CA ARG A 52 16.12 -0.25 -7.04
C ARG A 52 15.26 0.78 -7.76
N SER A 53 15.89 1.58 -8.61
CA SER A 53 15.17 2.48 -9.53
C SER A 53 14.31 1.69 -10.53
N GLY A 54 13.24 2.32 -11.02
CA GLY A 54 12.32 1.76 -12.00
C GLY A 54 10.90 1.67 -11.46
N ILE A 55 10.11 0.79 -12.07
CA ILE A 55 8.68 0.63 -11.73
C ILE A 55 8.53 -0.02 -10.36
N GLN A 56 7.75 0.63 -9.52
CA GLN A 56 7.33 0.16 -8.19
C GLN A 56 5.83 -0.11 -8.22
N LYS A 57 5.38 -1.11 -7.47
CA LYS A 57 3.99 -1.53 -7.39
C LYS A 57 3.42 -1.24 -5.99
N ILE A 58 2.27 -0.60 -5.97
CA ILE A 58 1.43 -0.50 -4.78
C ILE A 58 0.26 -1.45 -4.94
N THR A 59 0.02 -2.30 -3.94
CA THR A 59 -1.17 -3.13 -3.85
C THR A 59 -1.89 -2.79 -2.55
N PHE A 60 -3.20 -2.71 -2.59
CA PHE A 60 -3.99 -2.58 -1.38
C PHE A 60 -5.19 -3.52 -1.41
N ARG A 61 -5.60 -3.93 -0.22
CA ARG A 61 -6.70 -4.86 0.02
C ARG A 61 -7.67 -4.23 1.00
N LEU A 62 -8.95 -4.33 0.70
CA LEU A 62 -10.01 -3.84 1.55
C LEU A 62 -10.86 -5.01 2.04
N TYR A 63 -11.21 -4.95 3.31
CA TYR A 63 -12.02 -5.95 3.99
C TYR A 63 -13.18 -5.27 4.73
N PRO A 64 -14.34 -5.93 4.86
CA PRO A 64 -15.41 -5.45 5.70
C PRO A 64 -14.96 -5.29 7.15
N ALA A 65 -15.48 -4.29 7.83
CA ALA A 65 -15.22 -4.09 9.24
C ALA A 65 -16.13 -5.01 10.08
N ILE A 66 -15.68 -6.24 10.31
CA ILE A 66 -16.50 -7.33 10.89
C ILE A 66 -16.65 -7.22 12.41
N LYS A 67 -15.76 -6.54 13.13
CA LYS A 67 -15.82 -6.48 14.59
C LYS A 67 -15.47 -5.09 15.11
N GLY A 68 -16.47 -4.33 15.48
CA GLY A 68 -16.33 -3.12 16.24
C GLY A 68 -17.36 -3.07 17.36
N ARG A 69 -17.28 -2.02 18.21
CA ARG A 69 -18.21 -1.84 19.31
C ARG A 69 -19.64 -1.60 18.80
N ASP A 70 -19.75 -0.88 17.68
CA ASP A 70 -21.00 -0.35 17.16
C ASP A 70 -21.26 -0.74 15.69
N PHE A 71 -20.47 -1.67 15.14
CA PHE A 71 -20.61 -2.08 13.74
C PHE A 71 -20.17 -3.54 13.52
N ASP A 72 -20.85 -4.22 12.61
CA ASP A 72 -20.55 -5.58 12.15
C ASP A 72 -20.97 -5.69 10.68
N TYR A 73 -20.10 -5.23 9.80
CA TYR A 73 -20.33 -5.28 8.36
C TYR A 73 -19.88 -6.62 7.78
N LYS A 74 -20.78 -7.34 7.16
CA LYS A 74 -20.48 -8.61 6.47
C LYS A 74 -19.84 -8.40 5.10
N THR A 75 -20.07 -7.24 4.51
CA THR A 75 -19.59 -6.84 3.19
C THR A 75 -19.10 -5.40 3.21
N LEU A 76 -18.27 -5.04 2.23
CA LEU A 76 -17.91 -3.67 1.94
C LEU A 76 -19.18 -2.89 1.60
N ASN A 77 -19.34 -1.71 2.14
CA ASN A 77 -20.56 -0.91 1.97
C ASN A 77 -20.40 0.17 0.88
N GLU A 78 -21.47 0.91 0.63
CA GLU A 78 -21.52 1.95 -0.40
C GLU A 78 -20.61 3.15 -0.11
N GLU A 79 -20.28 3.39 1.17
CA GLU A 79 -19.41 4.48 1.63
C GLU A 79 -17.94 4.06 1.74
N THR A 80 -17.61 2.81 1.40
CA THR A 80 -16.24 2.33 1.39
C THR A 80 -15.42 3.12 0.38
N ASP A 81 -14.32 3.70 0.82
CA ASP A 81 -13.34 4.29 -0.07
C ASP A 81 -11.90 4.08 0.40
N MET A 82 -10.99 4.15 -0.54
CA MET A 82 -9.55 4.22 -0.33
C MET A 82 -8.96 5.17 -1.36
N LYS A 83 -8.29 6.20 -0.88
CA LYS A 83 -7.46 7.08 -1.68
C LYS A 83 -5.99 6.89 -1.30
N ILE A 84 -5.14 6.66 -2.29
CA ILE A 84 -3.69 6.58 -2.11
C ILE A 84 -3.04 7.61 -3.03
N ILE A 85 -2.07 8.35 -2.50
CA ILE A 85 -1.27 9.34 -3.22
C ILE A 85 0.20 9.03 -2.96
N ILE A 86 0.99 8.95 -4.01
CA ILE A 86 2.45 8.84 -3.94
C ILE A 86 3.04 10.21 -4.26
N THR A 87 3.88 10.70 -3.36
CA THR A 87 4.62 11.96 -3.57
C THR A 87 6.11 11.73 -3.54
N GLU A 88 6.82 12.45 -4.40
CA GLU A 88 8.28 12.55 -4.42
C GLU A 88 8.70 13.92 -3.89
N SER A 89 9.71 13.98 -3.04
CA SER A 89 10.32 15.21 -2.56
C SER A 89 11.83 15.12 -2.61
N ASP A 90 12.49 16.29 -2.63
CA ASP A 90 13.94 16.38 -2.60
C ASP A 90 14.41 16.65 -1.16
N ASN A 91 15.09 15.69 -0.56
CA ASN A 91 15.57 15.77 0.82
C ASN A 91 16.68 16.82 1.01
N THR A 92 17.35 17.27 -0.06
CA THR A 92 18.35 18.34 0.01
C THR A 92 17.72 19.72 0.25
N LYS A 93 16.40 19.85 0.01
CA LYS A 93 15.66 21.10 0.15
C LYS A 93 14.75 21.08 1.37
N ARG A 94 15.09 21.82 2.39
CA ARG A 94 14.42 21.87 3.71
C ARG A 94 12.89 22.10 3.67
N ASN A 95 12.36 22.69 2.58
CA ASN A 95 10.94 22.97 2.39
C ASN A 95 10.43 22.47 1.04
N SER A 96 10.99 21.39 0.52
CA SER A 96 10.53 20.78 -0.71
C SER A 96 9.07 20.32 -0.55
N LYS A 97 8.16 20.97 -1.28
CA LYS A 97 6.80 20.46 -1.40
C LYS A 97 6.88 19.20 -2.24
N GLY A 98 6.38 18.08 -1.70
CA GLY A 98 6.29 16.83 -2.45
C GLY A 98 5.44 17.01 -3.71
N LYS A 99 5.94 16.51 -4.83
CA LYS A 99 5.20 16.43 -6.09
C LYS A 99 4.42 15.12 -6.11
N GLU A 100 3.11 15.17 -6.38
CA GLU A 100 2.33 13.97 -6.66
C GLU A 100 2.82 13.34 -7.96
N ILE A 101 3.18 12.06 -7.91
CA ILE A 101 3.68 11.28 -9.05
C ILE A 101 2.75 10.14 -9.43
N ALA A 102 1.91 9.68 -8.52
CA ALA A 102 0.87 8.71 -8.80
C ALA A 102 -0.24 8.84 -7.75
N SER A 103 -1.45 8.48 -8.13
CA SER A 103 -2.57 8.35 -7.19
C SER A 103 -3.57 7.30 -7.64
N TYR A 104 -4.33 6.79 -6.68
CA TYR A 104 -5.43 5.87 -6.91
C TYR A 104 -6.60 6.25 -6.00
N LEU A 105 -7.81 6.18 -6.55
CA LEU A 105 -9.06 6.29 -5.83
C LEU A 105 -9.91 5.07 -6.18
N THR A 106 -10.54 4.46 -5.19
CA THR A 106 -11.49 3.37 -5.40
C THR A 106 -12.58 3.76 -6.39
N PRO A 107 -12.96 2.87 -7.32
CA PRO A 107 -13.96 3.17 -8.33
C PRO A 107 -15.33 3.39 -7.71
N THR A 108 -16.07 4.33 -8.27
CA THR A 108 -17.43 4.66 -7.84
C THR A 108 -18.42 4.54 -8.99
N ILE A 109 -19.68 4.29 -8.64
CA ILE A 109 -20.84 4.36 -9.54
C ILE A 109 -21.81 5.45 -9.05
N ASP A 110 -22.62 5.96 -9.95
CA ASP A 110 -23.68 6.88 -9.60
C ASP A 110 -24.79 6.15 -8.83
N GLY A 111 -25.28 6.80 -7.82
CA GLY A 111 -26.42 6.36 -7.01
C GLY A 111 -27.28 7.53 -6.58
N VAL A 112 -28.37 7.22 -5.92
CA VAL A 112 -29.26 8.22 -5.33
C VAL A 112 -29.57 7.80 -3.89
N ASN A 113 -29.61 8.76 -2.98
CA ASN A 113 -30.15 8.59 -1.64
C ASN A 113 -31.24 9.65 -1.38
N GLU A 114 -31.76 9.70 -0.17
CA GLU A 114 -32.81 10.67 0.24
C GLU A 114 -32.42 12.15 0.08
N ASN A 115 -31.10 12.44 0.03
CA ASN A 115 -30.54 13.79 -0.14
C ASN A 115 -30.13 14.10 -1.60
N GLY A 116 -30.35 13.17 -2.53
CA GLY A 116 -30.06 13.34 -3.96
C GLY A 116 -28.96 12.45 -4.53
N PRO A 117 -28.34 12.84 -5.67
CA PRO A 117 -27.30 12.05 -6.32
C PRO A 117 -26.06 11.91 -5.45
N ILE A 118 -25.54 10.68 -5.37
CA ILE A 118 -24.31 10.35 -4.62
C ILE A 118 -23.39 9.47 -5.47
N LYS A 119 -22.12 9.38 -5.06
CA LYS A 119 -21.19 8.38 -5.55
C LYS A 119 -21.09 7.23 -4.54
N LYS A 120 -21.29 6.02 -5.02
CA LYS A 120 -21.24 4.80 -4.22
C LYS A 120 -20.04 3.97 -4.65
N PHE A 121 -19.42 3.25 -3.71
CA PHE A 121 -18.34 2.32 -4.04
C PHE A 121 -18.82 1.24 -5.02
N ALA A 122 -18.11 1.09 -6.14
CA ALA A 122 -18.51 0.18 -7.22
C ALA A 122 -18.46 -1.31 -6.84
N ALA A 123 -17.70 -1.66 -5.79
CA ALA A 123 -17.59 -3.02 -5.29
C ALA A 123 -18.35 -3.23 -3.96
N ALA A 124 -19.32 -2.37 -3.63
CA ALA A 124 -20.18 -2.58 -2.48
C ALA A 124 -20.88 -3.95 -2.56
N GLY A 125 -21.07 -4.59 -1.41
CA GLY A 125 -21.61 -5.95 -1.33
C GLY A 125 -20.59 -7.08 -1.44
N LYS A 126 -19.34 -6.80 -1.84
CA LYS A 126 -18.26 -7.79 -1.84
C LYS A 126 -17.65 -7.97 -0.45
N THR A 127 -17.12 -9.15 -0.19
CA THR A 127 -16.39 -9.48 1.05
C THR A 127 -14.90 -9.15 0.98
N TYR A 128 -14.43 -8.73 -0.20
CA TYR A 128 -13.03 -8.44 -0.48
C TYR A 128 -12.89 -7.56 -1.72
N TYR A 129 -11.95 -6.64 -1.69
CA TYR A 129 -11.53 -5.86 -2.85
C TYR A 129 -10.02 -5.70 -2.85
N GLU A 130 -9.39 -5.93 -4.00
CA GLU A 130 -7.96 -5.69 -4.20
C GLU A 130 -7.77 -4.87 -5.46
N ALA A 131 -6.85 -3.92 -5.40
CA ALA A 131 -6.38 -3.20 -6.56
C ALA A 131 -4.89 -2.90 -6.44
N SER A 132 -4.26 -2.65 -7.57
CA SER A 132 -2.87 -2.24 -7.65
C SER A 132 -2.65 -1.19 -8.71
N PHE A 133 -1.63 -0.36 -8.51
CA PHE A 133 -1.13 0.61 -9.48
C PHE A 133 0.38 0.72 -9.35
N THR A 134 1.01 1.38 -10.31
CA THR A 134 2.46 1.51 -10.38
C THR A 134 2.88 2.97 -10.43
N PHE A 135 4.12 3.23 -10.01
CA PHE A 135 4.81 4.50 -10.20
C PHE A 135 6.27 4.23 -10.50
N GLU A 136 6.95 5.20 -11.10
CA GLU A 136 8.38 5.14 -11.34
C GLU A 136 9.14 5.82 -10.20
N ALA A 137 10.16 5.14 -9.66
CA ALA A 137 11.04 5.70 -8.64
C ALA A 137 12.49 5.72 -9.11
N LYS A 138 13.25 6.73 -8.63
CA LYS A 138 14.70 6.84 -8.77
C LYS A 138 15.31 6.80 -7.39
N VAL A 139 16.24 5.88 -7.15
CA VAL A 139 16.97 5.76 -5.88
C VAL A 139 18.46 5.63 -6.14
N PRO A 140 19.33 6.17 -5.26
CA PRO A 140 20.78 6.16 -5.47
C PRO A 140 21.43 4.80 -5.15
N TYR A 141 20.66 3.77 -4.97
CA TYR A 141 21.12 2.44 -4.56
C TYR A 141 20.42 1.33 -5.36
N GLU A 142 21.04 0.17 -5.35
CA GLU A 142 20.43 -1.05 -5.84
C GLU A 142 20.76 -2.17 -4.86
N PHE A 143 19.74 -2.74 -4.26
CA PHE A 143 19.86 -3.89 -3.38
C PHE A 143 19.41 -5.15 -4.10
N THR A 144 20.04 -6.25 -3.75
CA THR A 144 19.58 -7.57 -4.18
C THR A 144 18.20 -7.80 -3.58
N SER A 145 17.21 -7.96 -4.44
CA SER A 145 15.81 -8.16 -4.01
C SER A 145 15.55 -9.62 -3.63
N LEU A 146 14.39 -9.86 -3.00
CA LEU A 146 13.96 -11.18 -2.55
C LEU A 146 13.80 -12.20 -3.70
N ASP A 147 13.64 -11.72 -4.94
CA ASP A 147 13.60 -12.56 -6.15
C ASP A 147 14.92 -13.32 -6.43
N LYS A 148 16.03 -12.86 -5.85
CA LYS A 148 17.32 -13.57 -5.86
C LYS A 148 17.56 -14.39 -4.60
N GLY A 149 16.56 -14.50 -3.73
CA GLY A 149 16.60 -15.35 -2.55
C GLY A 149 16.73 -16.83 -2.93
N GLN A 150 17.25 -17.61 -2.00
CA GLN A 150 17.33 -19.07 -2.20
C GLN A 150 15.94 -19.68 -2.13
N ASP A 151 15.62 -20.54 -3.09
CA ASP A 151 14.35 -21.29 -3.07
C ASP A 151 14.46 -22.44 -2.06
N LEU A 152 13.95 -22.19 -0.86
CA LEU A 152 13.98 -23.14 0.26
C LEU A 152 13.21 -24.45 -0.02
N ARG A 153 12.30 -24.45 -1.01
CA ARG A 153 11.58 -25.66 -1.43
C ARG A 153 12.51 -26.72 -2.06
N LYS A 154 13.70 -26.29 -2.50
CA LYS A 154 14.75 -27.15 -3.06
C LYS A 154 15.63 -27.78 -1.99
N TRP A 155 15.46 -27.40 -0.75
CA TRP A 155 16.24 -27.91 0.36
C TRP A 155 15.50 -29.07 1.03
N ASN A 156 16.25 -30.05 1.53
CA ASN A 156 15.65 -31.13 2.29
C ASN A 156 15.27 -30.64 3.71
N SER A 157 14.33 -31.34 4.34
CA SER A 157 13.79 -30.96 5.65
C SER A 157 14.87 -30.92 6.73
N GLU A 158 15.82 -31.87 6.72
CA GLU A 158 16.91 -31.96 7.71
C GLU A 158 17.81 -30.74 7.68
N LYS A 159 18.11 -30.21 6.47
CA LYS A 159 18.91 -29.00 6.33
C LYS A 159 18.17 -27.75 6.79
N LEU A 160 16.86 -27.69 6.56
CA LEU A 160 16.02 -26.60 7.05
C LEU A 160 15.89 -26.60 8.56
N GLU A 161 15.69 -27.77 9.18
CA GLU A 161 15.63 -27.95 10.64
C GLU A 161 16.95 -27.54 11.29
N GLN A 162 18.10 -27.96 10.74
CA GLN A 162 19.41 -27.60 11.27
C GLN A 162 19.68 -26.10 11.27
N MET A 163 19.25 -25.39 10.22
CA MET A 163 19.35 -23.92 10.16
C MET A 163 18.50 -23.20 11.21
N VAL A 164 17.38 -23.78 11.63
CA VAL A 164 16.52 -23.20 12.67
C VAL A 164 17.11 -23.45 14.07
N VAL A 165 17.80 -24.56 14.27
CA VAL A 165 18.44 -24.93 15.56
C VAL A 165 19.72 -24.14 15.80
N ASP A 166 20.46 -23.77 14.75
CA ASP A 166 21.72 -23.03 14.82
C ASP A 166 21.52 -21.50 15.00
N PHE A 167 20.28 -21.02 15.11
CA PHE A 167 19.89 -19.65 15.37
C PHE A 167 19.47 -19.46 16.83
#